data_bcc41d7d3154095c59762590aebb2f48
#
_entry.id   bcc41d7d3154095c59762590aebb2f48
#
_cell.length_a   1.000
_cell.length_b   1.000
_cell.length_c   1.000
_cell.angle_alpha   90.00
_cell.angle_beta   90.00
_cell.angle_gamma   90.00
#
_symmetry.space_group_name_H-M   'P 1'
#
loop_
_entity.id
_entity.type
_entity.pdbx_description
1 polymer ?
#
loop_
_entity_poly.entity_id
_entity_poly.type
_entity_poly.pdbx_seq_one_letter_code
_entity_poly.pdbx_strand_id
1 'polypeptide(L)'
;MFARSTSVGVQQPFGGTKILPPGSCPLNAAGEPTCTDITTIPLPEQFFAGGGNSHRGFGLNQAGPRDPSSGFPVGGTALFVNNSELRFPPLTLPYLGEGFGFAIFHDMGNVFTAPHDLLKGLMRWHQPSTQGCLSSGTTTSQDCTAFSNSGYDYTSHALGLGVRYKTPIGPLRFDFGYNLNPTRYFQTVTPTSFGLGTNALETQRLRHFNVFFSIGQPF
;
A
#
# COMPACT_ATOMS: atom_id res chain seq x y z
N MET A 1 8.13 1.84 27.82
CA MET A 1 8.97 2.61 26.86
C MET A 1 8.14 2.96 25.65
N PHE A 2 8.18 4.21 25.20
CA PHE A 2 7.52 4.64 23.97
C PHE A 2 8.56 4.76 22.85
N ALA A 3 8.28 4.17 21.71
CA ALA A 3 9.12 4.25 20.52
C ALA A 3 8.29 4.80 19.36
N ARG A 4 8.87 5.68 18.56
CA ARG A 4 8.25 6.24 17.36
C ARG A 4 9.25 6.28 16.23
N SER A 5 8.79 5.90 15.03
CA SER A 5 9.54 6.02 13.79
C SER A 5 8.66 6.70 12.75
N THR A 6 9.24 7.61 11.99
CA THR A 6 8.54 8.28 10.89
C THR A 6 9.41 8.24 9.65
N SER A 7 8.86 7.70 8.56
CA SER A 7 9.50 7.66 7.26
C SER A 7 8.72 8.53 6.29
N VAL A 8 9.41 9.45 5.65
CA VAL A 8 8.87 10.34 4.60
C VAL A 8 9.77 10.22 3.39
N GLY A 9 9.18 9.96 2.25
CA GLY A 9 9.88 9.89 0.98
C GLY A 9 9.13 10.67 -0.09
N VAL A 10 9.86 11.41 -0.91
CA VAL A 10 9.32 12.13 -2.07
C VAL A 10 10.30 11.95 -3.21
N GLN A 11 9.79 11.54 -4.35
CA GLN A 11 10.56 11.39 -5.58
C GLN A 11 9.95 12.26 -6.67
N GLN A 12 10.83 12.94 -7.39
CA GLN A 12 10.45 13.71 -8.55
C GLN A 12 11.47 13.44 -9.66
N PRO A 13 11.03 13.07 -10.86
CA PRO A 13 11.96 12.83 -11.96
C PRO A 13 12.65 14.13 -12.36
N PHE A 14 13.97 14.03 -12.58
CA PHE A 14 14.82 15.11 -13.04
C PHE A 14 15.20 14.89 -14.48
N GLY A 15 15.00 15.90 -15.35
CA GLY A 15 15.39 15.84 -16.74
C GLY A 15 14.66 14.76 -17.56
N GLY A 16 14.43 14.98 -18.82
CA GLY A 16 13.58 14.17 -19.68
C GLY A 16 14.07 12.74 -19.97
N THR A 17 14.15 11.90 -18.97
CA THR A 17 14.36 10.45 -19.18
C THR A 17 13.00 9.85 -19.57
N LYS A 18 12.73 9.82 -20.87
CA LYS A 18 11.56 9.20 -21.46
C LYS A 18 11.77 7.69 -21.47
N ILE A 19 11.21 6.98 -20.52
CA ILE A 19 11.06 5.52 -20.64
C ILE A 19 9.60 5.26 -20.99
N LEU A 20 9.33 5.16 -22.26
CA LEU A 20 8.03 4.72 -22.79
C LEU A 20 8.12 3.23 -23.04
N PRO A 21 7.23 2.41 -22.50
CA PRO A 21 7.13 1.02 -22.91
C PRO A 21 6.84 0.95 -24.42
N PRO A 22 7.46 0.04 -25.16
CA PRO A 22 7.18 -0.14 -26.58
C PRO A 22 5.69 -0.36 -26.83
N GLY A 23 5.07 0.44 -27.70
CA GLY A 23 3.67 0.33 -28.08
C GLY A 23 2.65 1.07 -27.20
N SER A 24 3.07 1.84 -26.21
CA SER A 24 2.15 2.61 -25.32
C SER A 24 1.72 3.97 -25.84
N CYS A 25 2.27 4.41 -26.96
CA CYS A 25 1.96 5.71 -27.56
C CYS A 25 0.88 5.57 -28.64
N PRO A 26 -0.25 6.28 -28.54
CA PRO A 26 -1.16 6.38 -29.67
C PRO A 26 -0.44 7.02 -30.84
N LEU A 27 -0.66 6.49 -32.03
CA LEU A 27 -0.13 7.05 -33.27
C LEU A 27 -1.11 8.10 -33.80
N ASN A 28 -0.58 9.21 -34.31
CA ASN A 28 -1.39 10.19 -35.07
C ASN A 28 -1.78 9.62 -36.45
N ALA A 29 -2.60 10.35 -37.18
CA ALA A 29 -3.03 9.94 -38.53
C ALA A 29 -1.86 9.75 -39.52
N ALA A 30 -0.68 10.28 -39.21
CA ALA A 30 0.56 10.12 -39.99
C ALA A 30 1.43 8.95 -39.54
N GLY A 31 1.00 8.18 -38.53
CA GLY A 31 1.75 7.05 -37.97
C GLY A 31 2.86 7.45 -36.99
N GLU A 32 2.91 8.71 -36.56
CA GLU A 32 3.89 9.18 -35.60
C GLU A 32 3.36 9.04 -34.15
N PRO A 33 4.20 8.63 -33.19
CA PRO A 33 3.79 8.51 -31.80
C PRO A 33 3.49 9.87 -31.21
N THR A 34 2.29 10.07 -30.67
CA THR A 34 1.81 11.32 -30.05
C THR A 34 2.10 11.43 -28.57
N CYS A 35 3.04 10.68 -28.04
CA CYS A 35 3.40 10.78 -26.64
C CYS A 35 4.09 12.09 -26.34
N THR A 36 3.40 12.94 -25.60
CA THR A 36 4.05 14.01 -24.82
C THR A 36 4.89 13.38 -23.72
N ASP A 37 6.01 14.00 -23.40
CA ASP A 37 7.01 13.56 -22.42
C ASP A 37 6.39 13.09 -21.08
N ILE A 38 6.12 11.80 -20.96
CA ILE A 38 5.72 11.21 -19.68
C ILE A 38 7.00 10.84 -18.95
N THR A 39 7.42 11.71 -18.07
CA THR A 39 8.52 11.42 -17.16
C THR A 39 7.98 10.55 -16.03
N THR A 40 8.09 9.24 -16.16
CA THR A 40 7.67 8.28 -15.13
C THR A 40 8.88 7.71 -14.42
N ILE A 41 8.77 7.57 -13.10
CA ILE A 41 9.75 6.84 -12.32
C ILE A 41 9.54 5.35 -12.56
N PRO A 42 10.59 4.59 -12.92
CA PRO A 42 10.49 3.15 -13.12
C PRO A 42 9.94 2.43 -11.87
N LEU A 43 9.15 1.39 -12.07
CA LEU A 43 8.52 0.63 -10.99
C LEU A 43 9.49 0.19 -9.88
N PRO A 44 10.71 -0.30 -10.18
CA PRO A 44 11.66 -0.70 -9.14
C PRO A 44 12.16 0.43 -8.25
N GLU A 45 12.06 1.68 -8.72
CA GLU A 45 12.51 2.86 -8.00
C GLU A 45 11.38 3.55 -7.23
N GLN A 46 10.14 3.13 -7.43
CA GLN A 46 9.00 3.67 -6.71
C GLN A 46 8.99 3.23 -5.25
N PHE A 47 8.34 4.02 -4.41
CA PHE A 47 8.14 3.66 -3.01
C PHE A 47 7.08 2.58 -2.87
N PHE A 48 7.38 1.63 -1.99
CA PHE A 48 6.45 0.61 -1.52
C PHE A 48 6.39 0.62 0.00
N ALA A 49 5.24 0.28 0.56
CA ALA A 49 5.05 0.15 1.99
C ALA A 49 4.14 -1.04 2.33
N GLY A 50 4.18 -1.43 3.59
CA GLY A 50 3.48 -2.59 4.14
C GLY A 50 4.45 -3.66 4.61
N GLY A 51 3.99 -4.49 5.52
CA GLY A 51 4.79 -5.53 6.14
C GLY A 51 5.24 -5.19 7.57
N GLY A 52 5.87 -6.15 8.22
CA GLY A 52 6.22 -6.09 9.64
C GLY A 52 7.17 -4.97 10.05
N ASN A 53 7.96 -4.44 9.10
CA ASN A 53 8.95 -3.38 9.34
C ASN A 53 8.52 -2.00 8.80
N SER A 54 7.34 -1.92 8.21
CA SER A 54 6.79 -0.70 7.66
C SER A 54 5.41 -0.44 8.27
N HIS A 55 4.33 -0.71 7.55
CA HIS A 55 2.95 -0.52 7.98
C HIS A 55 2.28 -1.88 8.20
N ARG A 56 2.13 -2.30 9.45
CA ARG A 56 1.62 -3.63 9.82
C ARG A 56 0.12 -3.85 9.56
N GLY A 57 -0.57 -2.84 9.10
CA GLY A 57 -1.94 -2.97 8.56
C GLY A 57 -2.02 -3.55 7.16
N PHE A 58 -0.88 -3.71 6.47
CA PHE A 58 -0.80 -4.24 5.11
C PHE A 58 0.18 -5.43 5.05
N GLY A 59 -0.08 -6.37 4.16
CA GLY A 59 0.92 -7.34 3.74
C GLY A 59 2.14 -6.65 3.12
N LEU A 60 3.19 -7.42 2.85
CA LEU A 60 4.44 -6.89 2.30
C LEU A 60 4.17 -6.15 0.98
N ASN A 61 4.58 -4.87 0.92
CA ASN A 61 4.43 -3.98 -0.24
C ASN A 61 2.98 -3.79 -0.74
N GLN A 62 1.99 -3.97 0.13
CA GLN A 62 0.58 -3.95 -0.26
C GLN A 62 -0.11 -2.59 -0.05
N ALA A 63 0.57 -1.59 0.51
CA ALA A 63 0.04 -0.25 0.65
C ALA A 63 0.15 0.55 -0.64
N GLY A 64 -0.79 1.45 -0.88
CA GLY A 64 -0.75 2.41 -1.97
C GLY A 64 -1.49 2.03 -3.25
N PRO A 65 -1.14 2.69 -4.37
CA PRO A 65 -1.76 2.52 -5.66
C PRO A 65 -1.64 1.12 -6.23
N ARG A 66 -2.66 0.72 -6.98
CA ARG A 66 -2.74 -0.60 -7.61
C ARG A 66 -3.12 -0.49 -9.07
N ASP A 67 -2.59 -1.42 -9.85
CA ASP A 67 -2.99 -1.59 -11.24
C ASP A 67 -4.44 -2.10 -11.32
N PRO A 68 -5.34 -1.39 -12.03
CA PRO A 68 -6.75 -1.78 -12.13
C PRO A 68 -6.99 -3.11 -12.86
N SER A 69 -6.06 -3.54 -13.68
CA SER A 69 -6.20 -4.78 -14.46
C SER A 69 -5.86 -6.02 -13.64
N SER A 70 -4.77 -5.96 -12.90
CA SER A 70 -4.21 -7.08 -12.14
C SER A 70 -4.46 -7.01 -10.63
N GLY A 71 -4.75 -5.82 -10.08
CA GLY A 71 -4.86 -5.57 -8.65
C GLY A 71 -3.52 -5.56 -7.91
N PHE A 72 -2.39 -5.69 -8.61
CA PHE A 72 -1.06 -5.64 -8.00
C PHE A 72 -0.66 -4.22 -7.59
N PRO A 73 0.09 -4.06 -6.48
CA PRO A 73 0.61 -2.76 -6.09
C PRO A 73 1.63 -2.27 -7.11
N VAL A 74 1.49 -1.01 -7.51
CA VAL A 74 2.39 -0.35 -8.47
C VAL A 74 3.32 0.66 -7.80
N GLY A 75 3.22 0.80 -6.46
CA GLY A 75 4.01 1.78 -5.75
C GLY A 75 3.55 3.22 -5.99
N GLY A 76 4.37 4.17 -5.60
CA GLY A 76 4.10 5.60 -5.78
C GLY A 76 5.36 6.45 -5.61
N THR A 77 5.22 7.74 -5.89
CA THR A 77 6.34 8.69 -5.83
C THR A 77 6.39 9.49 -4.53
N ALA A 78 5.44 9.27 -3.63
CA ALA A 78 5.49 9.81 -2.29
C ALA A 78 5.11 8.74 -1.25
N LEU A 79 5.78 8.79 -0.09
CA LEU A 79 5.61 7.87 1.01
C LEU A 79 5.48 8.64 2.31
N PHE A 80 4.54 8.25 3.13
CA PHE A 80 4.50 8.60 4.54
C PHE A 80 4.12 7.38 5.36
N VAL A 81 4.97 7.01 6.31
CA VAL A 81 4.67 5.95 7.30
C VAL A 81 5.13 6.42 8.67
N ASN A 82 4.25 6.36 9.64
CA ASN A 82 4.53 6.64 11.03
C ASN A 82 4.14 5.45 11.89
N ASN A 83 5.10 4.92 12.62
CA ASN A 83 4.92 3.82 13.55
C ASN A 83 5.10 4.35 14.96
N SER A 84 4.11 4.14 15.80
CA SER A 84 4.13 4.45 17.23
C SER A 84 3.92 3.18 18.03
N GLU A 85 4.79 2.91 18.98
CA GLU A 85 4.79 1.65 19.72
C GLU A 85 5.02 1.89 21.21
N LEU A 86 4.11 1.39 22.03
CA LEU A 86 4.24 1.33 23.47
C LEU A 86 4.71 -0.05 23.89
N ARG A 87 5.96 -0.14 24.34
CA ARG A 87 6.59 -1.38 24.80
C ARG A 87 6.48 -1.49 26.30
N PHE A 88 5.92 -2.60 26.76
CA PHE A 88 5.84 -2.95 28.17
C PHE A 88 7.15 -3.60 28.63
N PRO A 89 7.51 -3.50 29.91
CA PRO A 89 8.65 -4.21 30.45
C PRO A 89 8.44 -5.74 30.30
N PRO A 90 9.51 -6.50 30.17
CA PRO A 90 9.41 -7.95 30.10
C PRO A 90 8.76 -8.50 31.37
N LEU A 91 7.83 -9.44 31.17
CA LEU A 91 7.15 -10.14 32.25
C LEU A 91 7.82 -11.52 32.44
N THR A 92 8.02 -11.86 33.71
CA THR A 92 8.40 -13.23 34.09
C THR A 92 7.12 -14.05 34.20
N LEU A 93 6.89 -14.93 33.23
CA LEU A 93 5.73 -15.81 33.26
C LEU A 93 6.10 -17.16 33.92
N PRO A 94 5.32 -17.63 34.91
CA PRO A 94 5.49 -18.97 35.45
C PRO A 94 5.32 -19.98 34.30
N TYR A 95 6.25 -20.91 34.13
CA TYR A 95 6.36 -21.91 33.06
C TYR A 95 7.04 -21.47 31.74
N LEU A 96 7.11 -20.19 31.38
CA LEU A 96 7.72 -19.69 30.12
C LEU A 96 9.06 -18.96 30.35
N GLY A 97 9.44 -18.73 31.61
CA GLY A 97 10.71 -18.08 31.96
C GLY A 97 10.70 -16.56 31.81
N GLU A 98 11.90 -15.99 31.90
CA GLU A 98 12.14 -14.56 31.74
C GLU A 98 12.37 -14.22 30.27
N GLY A 99 11.75 -13.15 29.79
CA GLY A 99 12.06 -12.62 28.46
C GLY A 99 10.86 -12.37 27.56
N PHE A 100 9.63 -12.52 28.03
CA PHE A 100 8.43 -12.13 27.29
C PHE A 100 8.17 -10.63 27.43
N GLY A 101 8.16 -9.93 26.30
CA GLY A 101 7.75 -8.53 26.18
C GLY A 101 6.48 -8.41 25.37
N PHE A 102 5.67 -7.41 25.71
CA PHE A 102 4.47 -7.06 24.97
C PHE A 102 4.59 -5.65 24.44
N ALA A 103 3.95 -5.38 23.32
CA ALA A 103 3.85 -4.06 22.75
C ALA A 103 2.45 -3.82 22.19
N ILE A 104 1.99 -2.60 22.30
CA ILE A 104 0.83 -2.10 21.57
C ILE A 104 1.37 -1.11 20.54
N PHE A 105 0.88 -1.18 19.32
CA PHE A 105 1.33 -0.27 18.28
C PHE A 105 0.19 0.35 17.50
N HIS A 106 0.48 1.51 16.96
CA HIS A 106 -0.34 2.21 15.99
C HIS A 106 0.54 2.60 14.81
N ASP A 107 0.21 2.08 13.65
CA ASP A 107 0.86 2.42 12.41
C ASP A 107 -0.10 3.26 11.56
N MET A 108 0.39 4.34 10.99
CA MET A 108 -0.39 5.19 10.09
C MET A 108 0.44 5.58 8.88
N GLY A 109 -0.22 5.71 7.73
CA GLY A 109 0.44 6.14 6.51
C GLY A 109 -0.08 5.46 5.27
N ASN A 110 0.55 5.77 4.16
CA ASN A 110 0.30 5.16 2.86
C ASN A 110 1.43 5.50 1.88
N VAL A 111 1.34 4.90 0.71
CA VAL A 111 2.06 5.33 -0.49
C VAL A 111 1.09 6.13 -1.36
N PHE A 112 1.54 7.26 -1.86
CA PHE A 112 0.75 8.18 -2.67
C PHE A 112 1.26 8.22 -4.10
N THR A 113 0.36 8.42 -5.04
CA THR A 113 0.67 8.43 -6.47
C THR A 113 1.66 9.55 -6.81
N ALA A 114 1.44 10.74 -6.25
CA ALA A 114 2.28 11.91 -6.53
C ALA A 114 2.62 12.71 -5.26
N PRO A 115 3.73 13.47 -5.27
CA PRO A 115 4.17 14.26 -4.12
C PRO A 115 3.15 15.30 -3.65
N HIS A 116 2.38 15.90 -4.57
CA HIS A 116 1.37 16.91 -4.25
C HIS A 116 0.15 16.32 -3.51
N ASP A 117 -0.08 15.01 -3.63
CA ASP A 117 -1.18 14.32 -2.97
C ASP A 117 -0.88 13.93 -1.51
N LEU A 118 0.40 14.00 -1.12
CA LEU A 118 0.84 13.61 0.22
C LEU A 118 0.11 14.39 1.32
N LEU A 119 0.14 15.72 1.27
CA LEU A 119 -0.48 16.55 2.31
C LEU A 119 -2.01 16.38 2.34
N LYS A 120 -2.64 16.31 1.18
CA LYS A 120 -4.07 16.08 1.06
C LYS A 120 -4.46 14.69 1.56
N GLY A 121 -3.67 13.67 1.21
CA GLY A 121 -3.89 12.31 1.64
C GLY A 121 -3.68 12.11 3.14
N LEU A 122 -2.71 12.79 3.75
CA LEU A 122 -2.48 12.75 5.20
C LEU A 122 -3.67 13.23 6.02
N MET A 123 -4.43 14.19 5.50
CA MET A 123 -5.61 14.73 6.17
C MET A 123 -6.88 13.91 5.91
N ARG A 124 -6.84 12.92 5.02
CA ARG A 124 -7.99 12.12 4.63
C ARG A 124 -7.95 10.75 5.31
N TRP A 125 -8.90 10.52 6.20
CA TRP A 125 -9.06 9.23 6.89
C TRP A 125 -9.75 8.15 6.02
N HIS A 126 -10.69 8.54 5.18
CA HIS A 126 -11.46 7.59 4.38
C HIS A 126 -10.97 7.57 2.93
N GLN A 127 -10.87 6.36 2.40
CA GLN A 127 -10.61 6.21 0.97
C GLN A 127 -11.73 6.87 0.16
N PRO A 128 -11.42 7.62 -0.91
CA PRO A 128 -12.42 8.16 -1.83
C PRO A 128 -13.38 7.09 -2.32
N SER A 129 -14.65 7.47 -2.58
CA SER A 129 -15.68 6.52 -3.02
C SER A 129 -15.35 5.94 -4.38
N THR A 130 -15.48 4.62 -4.49
CA THR A 130 -15.31 3.86 -5.74
C THR A 130 -16.58 3.82 -6.60
N GLN A 131 -17.71 4.35 -6.09
CA GLN A 131 -19.03 4.17 -6.70
C GLN A 131 -19.17 4.82 -8.08
N GLY A 132 -18.49 5.91 -8.36
CA GLY A 132 -18.53 6.56 -9.68
C GLY A 132 -18.04 5.69 -10.82
N CYS A 133 -17.18 4.73 -10.53
CA CYS A 133 -16.59 3.82 -11.52
C CYS A 133 -17.50 2.64 -11.89
N LEU A 134 -18.42 2.26 -11.00
CA LEU A 134 -19.28 1.09 -11.18
C LEU A 134 -20.72 1.47 -11.61
N SER A 135 -21.11 2.72 -11.41
CA SER A 135 -22.51 3.17 -11.53
C SER A 135 -22.95 3.51 -12.96
N SER A 136 -22.02 3.64 -13.90
CA SER A 136 -22.35 3.96 -15.28
C SER A 136 -22.31 2.69 -16.12
N GLY A 137 -23.44 2.18 -16.55
CA GLY A 137 -23.57 1.08 -17.50
C GLY A 137 -22.93 1.36 -18.87
N THR A 138 -22.28 2.49 -19.01
CA THR A 138 -21.38 2.90 -20.07
C THR A 138 -20.06 3.32 -19.43
N THR A 139 -19.32 2.35 -18.91
CA THR A 139 -18.00 2.56 -18.32
C THR A 139 -17.03 2.95 -19.45
N THR A 140 -16.87 4.24 -19.67
CA THR A 140 -15.66 4.72 -20.34
C THR A 140 -14.52 4.52 -19.38
N SER A 141 -13.46 3.86 -19.84
CA SER A 141 -12.21 3.60 -19.10
C SER A 141 -11.59 4.85 -18.44
N GLN A 142 -12.03 6.04 -18.80
CA GLN A 142 -11.58 7.32 -18.24
C GLN A 142 -11.95 7.55 -16.78
N ASP A 143 -13.16 7.16 -16.36
CA ASP A 143 -13.62 7.38 -14.97
C ASP A 143 -12.86 6.49 -13.96
N CYS A 144 -12.50 5.29 -14.39
CA CYS A 144 -11.71 4.39 -13.57
C CYS A 144 -10.21 4.76 -13.54
N THR A 145 -9.71 5.41 -14.57
CA THR A 145 -8.34 5.95 -14.62
C THR A 145 -8.19 7.12 -13.63
N ALA A 146 -9.19 7.99 -13.54
CA ALA A 146 -9.21 9.08 -12.55
C ALA A 146 -9.23 8.54 -11.11
N PHE A 147 -9.95 7.43 -10.85
CA PHE A 147 -9.91 6.74 -9.56
C PHE A 147 -8.52 6.12 -9.31
N SER A 148 -7.89 5.51 -10.31
CA SER A 148 -6.56 4.92 -10.20
C SER A 148 -5.51 5.94 -9.74
N ASN A 149 -5.67 7.21 -10.10
CA ASN A 149 -4.73 8.28 -9.75
C ASN A 149 -5.00 8.93 -8.39
N SER A 150 -6.24 9.02 -7.94
CA SER A 150 -6.59 9.73 -6.69
C SER A 150 -7.27 8.87 -5.63
N GLY A 151 -7.68 7.67 -5.96
CA GLY A 151 -8.41 6.77 -5.07
C GLY A 151 -7.59 6.21 -3.92
N TYR A 152 -6.27 6.34 -3.99
CA TYR A 152 -5.33 5.86 -2.96
C TYR A 152 -4.77 6.98 -2.08
N ASP A 153 -5.18 8.24 -2.31
CA ASP A 153 -4.72 9.40 -1.57
C ASP A 153 -5.50 9.57 -0.26
N TYR A 154 -5.22 8.69 0.68
CA TYR A 154 -5.75 8.73 2.04
C TYR A 154 -4.74 8.07 2.99
N THR A 155 -4.88 8.32 4.29
CA THR A 155 -4.03 7.71 5.31
C THR A 155 -4.70 6.47 5.87
N SER A 156 -4.03 5.33 5.75
CA SER A 156 -4.43 4.10 6.41
C SER A 156 -3.93 4.06 7.84
N HIS A 157 -4.73 3.46 8.72
CA HIS A 157 -4.43 3.31 10.14
C HIS A 157 -4.56 1.86 10.55
N ALA A 158 -3.61 1.38 11.31
CA ALA A 158 -3.64 0.05 11.90
C ALA A 158 -3.30 0.12 13.38
N LEU A 159 -3.99 -0.68 14.15
CA LEU A 159 -3.69 -0.96 15.55
C LEU A 159 -3.26 -2.42 15.68
N GLY A 160 -2.41 -2.69 16.64
CA GLY A 160 -2.02 -4.07 16.84
C GLY A 160 -1.29 -4.35 18.14
N LEU A 161 -1.05 -5.63 18.32
CA LEU A 161 -0.35 -6.18 19.47
C LEU A 161 0.92 -6.90 18.99
N GLY A 162 2.02 -6.69 19.69
CA GLY A 162 3.27 -7.38 19.46
C GLY A 162 3.68 -8.22 20.66
N VAL A 163 4.10 -9.43 20.40
CA VAL A 163 4.74 -10.31 21.39
C VAL A 163 6.20 -10.47 21.02
N ARG A 164 7.06 -10.31 21.98
CA ARG A 164 8.50 -10.44 21.82
C ARG A 164 9.05 -11.45 22.81
N TYR A 165 9.92 -12.31 22.35
CA TYR A 165 10.61 -13.26 23.20
C TYR A 165 12.12 -13.19 22.98
N LYS A 166 12.85 -12.99 24.05
CA LYS A 166 14.30 -12.90 24.00
C LYS A 166 14.92 -14.29 23.90
N THR A 167 15.64 -14.56 22.81
CA THR A 167 16.38 -15.80 22.63
C THR A 167 17.88 -15.53 22.49
N PRO A 168 18.73 -16.54 22.68
CA PRO A 168 20.18 -16.39 22.51
C PRO A 168 20.61 -15.99 21.09
N ILE A 169 19.81 -16.32 20.08
CA ILE A 169 20.07 -16.00 18.67
C ILE A 169 19.44 -14.67 18.22
N GLY A 170 18.77 -13.96 19.13
CA GLY A 170 18.08 -12.71 18.88
C GLY A 170 16.60 -12.75 19.29
N PRO A 171 15.96 -11.61 19.43
CA PRO A 171 14.54 -11.55 19.81
C PRO A 171 13.65 -12.12 18.71
N LEU A 172 12.76 -13.00 19.08
CA LEU A 172 11.61 -13.42 18.27
C LEU A 172 10.51 -12.38 18.43
N ARG A 173 9.86 -12.03 17.33
CA ARG A 173 8.80 -11.03 17.29
C ARG A 173 7.59 -11.57 16.52
N PHE A 174 6.43 -11.49 17.15
CA PHE A 174 5.13 -11.77 16.54
C PHE A 174 4.29 -10.50 16.64
N ASP A 175 3.90 -9.96 15.52
CA ASP A 175 3.02 -8.78 15.46
C ASP A 175 1.69 -9.15 14.81
N PHE A 176 0.61 -8.73 15.46
CA PHE A 176 -0.76 -8.89 14.99
C PHE A 176 -1.32 -7.51 14.70
N GLY A 177 -1.47 -7.19 13.42
CA GLY A 177 -1.96 -5.89 12.95
C GLY A 177 -3.40 -5.97 12.45
N TYR A 178 -4.23 -5.04 12.88
CA TYR A 178 -5.58 -4.85 12.39
C TYR A 178 -5.70 -3.50 11.69
N ASN A 179 -5.97 -3.54 10.39
CA ASN A 179 -6.18 -2.34 9.58
C ASN A 179 -7.61 -1.82 9.77
N LEU A 180 -7.74 -0.57 10.23
CA LEU A 180 -9.04 0.07 10.51
C LEU A 180 -9.76 0.47 9.23
N ASN A 181 -9.00 0.88 8.21
CA ASN A 181 -9.51 1.38 6.93
C ASN A 181 -8.75 0.79 5.74
N PRO A 182 -8.86 -0.55 5.52
CA PRO A 182 -8.12 -1.25 4.47
C PRO A 182 -8.52 -0.76 3.07
N THR A 183 -7.54 -0.74 2.19
CA THR A 183 -7.67 -0.28 0.81
C THR A 183 -8.67 -1.14 0.04
N ARG A 184 -9.57 -0.47 -0.67
CA ARG A 184 -10.40 -1.05 -1.72
C ARG A 184 -9.73 -0.77 -3.06
N TYR A 185 -9.79 -1.74 -3.96
CA TYR A 185 -9.20 -1.63 -5.29
C TYR A 185 -10.05 -2.37 -6.31
N PHE A 186 -9.86 -2.05 -7.57
CA PHE A 186 -10.51 -2.75 -8.67
C PHE A 186 -9.62 -3.87 -9.18
N GLN A 187 -10.26 -4.93 -9.61
CA GLN A 187 -9.61 -6.02 -10.32
C GLN A 187 -10.52 -6.51 -11.44
N THR A 188 -9.95 -6.72 -12.60
CA THR A 188 -10.66 -7.34 -13.71
C THR A 188 -10.79 -8.84 -13.44
N VAL A 189 -12.01 -9.32 -13.31
CA VAL A 189 -12.31 -10.74 -13.11
C VAL A 189 -12.85 -11.31 -14.42
N THR A 190 -12.19 -12.34 -14.90
CA THR A 190 -12.69 -13.14 -16.02
C THR A 190 -13.63 -14.21 -15.45
N PRO A 191 -14.93 -14.19 -15.76
CA PRO A 191 -15.82 -15.23 -15.28
C PRO A 191 -15.42 -16.58 -15.85
N THR A 192 -15.08 -17.52 -14.99
CA THR A 192 -14.64 -18.89 -15.34
C THR A 192 -15.82 -19.83 -15.69
N SER A 193 -17.03 -19.33 -15.83
CA SER A 193 -18.21 -20.13 -16.15
C SER A 193 -18.53 -20.04 -17.64
N PHE A 194 -18.28 -21.13 -18.34
CA PHE A 194 -18.82 -21.50 -19.66
C PHE A 194 -19.55 -20.40 -20.45
N GLY A 195 -18.83 -19.73 -21.37
CA GLY A 195 -19.42 -19.01 -22.49
C GLY A 195 -19.49 -17.49 -22.29
N LEU A 196 -18.89 -16.76 -23.21
CA LEU A 196 -19.08 -15.34 -23.57
C LEU A 196 -19.22 -14.35 -22.39
N GLY A 197 -18.36 -14.46 -21.38
CA GLY A 197 -18.30 -13.49 -20.28
C GLY A 197 -17.47 -12.28 -20.67
N THR A 198 -18.07 -11.11 -20.72
CA THR A 198 -17.34 -9.84 -20.72
C THR A 198 -16.56 -9.70 -19.43
N ASN A 199 -15.29 -9.32 -19.52
CA ASN A 199 -14.48 -9.02 -18.33
C ASN A 199 -15.21 -7.98 -17.45
N ALA A 200 -15.52 -8.36 -16.22
CA ALA A 200 -16.17 -7.49 -15.26
C ALA A 200 -15.14 -6.89 -14.32
N LEU A 201 -15.27 -5.59 -14.03
CA LEU A 201 -14.47 -4.92 -13.03
C LEU A 201 -15.13 -5.09 -11.67
N GLU A 202 -14.48 -5.80 -10.75
CA GLU A 202 -14.98 -6.00 -9.40
C GLU A 202 -14.18 -5.22 -8.37
N THR A 203 -14.89 -4.73 -7.34
CA THR A 203 -14.24 -4.08 -6.20
C THR A 203 -13.78 -5.13 -5.21
N GLN A 204 -12.49 -5.20 -5.02
CA GLN A 204 -11.83 -6.03 -4.02
C GLN A 204 -11.42 -5.18 -2.80
N ARG A 205 -11.19 -5.85 -1.68
CA ARG A 205 -10.75 -5.22 -0.43
C ARG A 205 -9.61 -5.99 0.19
N LEU A 206 -8.60 -5.28 0.65
CA LEU A 206 -7.52 -5.90 1.42
C LEU A 206 -8.01 -6.43 2.76
N ARG A 207 -7.29 -7.40 3.28
CA ARG A 207 -7.59 -8.00 4.58
C ARG A 207 -7.39 -6.98 5.71
N HIS A 208 -8.26 -7.05 6.71
CA HIS A 208 -8.11 -6.25 7.93
C HIS A 208 -6.99 -6.78 8.82
N PHE A 209 -6.81 -8.09 8.88
CA PHE A 209 -5.91 -8.75 9.83
C PHE A 209 -4.67 -9.29 9.13
N ASN A 210 -3.51 -8.94 9.69
CA ASN A 210 -2.21 -9.38 9.22
C ASN A 210 -1.36 -9.88 10.40
N VAL A 211 -0.58 -10.92 10.18
CA VAL A 211 0.33 -11.51 11.16
C VAL A 211 1.74 -11.47 10.59
N PHE A 212 2.68 -11.02 11.40
CA PHE A 212 4.09 -10.96 11.02
C PHE A 212 4.94 -11.71 12.05
N PHE A 213 5.89 -12.44 11.52
CA PHE A 213 6.91 -13.09 12.30
C PHE A 213 8.29 -12.59 11.85
N SER A 214 9.14 -12.27 12.80
CA SER A 214 10.53 -11.92 12.52
C SER A 214 11.47 -12.39 13.61
N ILE A 215 12.72 -12.65 13.20
CA ILE A 215 13.83 -13.02 14.08
C ILE A 215 14.89 -11.93 13.97
N GLY A 216 15.41 -11.50 15.11
CA GLY A 216 16.35 -10.39 15.17
C GLY A 216 15.65 -9.05 15.43
N GLN A 217 16.44 -7.98 15.53
CA GLN A 217 15.92 -6.63 15.67
C GLN A 217 15.99 -5.91 14.35
N PRO A 218 14.88 -5.61 13.71
CA PRO A 218 14.83 -4.50 12.79
C PRO A 218 14.73 -3.21 13.64
N PHE A 219 15.72 -2.38 13.54
CA PHE A 219 15.72 -1.02 14.07
C PHE A 219 15.39 -0.04 12.98
#